data_aa0f64e55f264eb50c29a92a0b519239
#
_entry.id   aa0f64e55f264eb50c29a92a0b519239
#
_cell.length_a   1.000
_cell.length_b   1.000
_cell.length_c   1.000
_cell.angle_alpha   90.00
_cell.angle_beta   90.00
_cell.angle_gamma   90.00
#
_symmetry.space_group_name_H-M   'P 1'
#
loop_
_entity.id
_entity.type
_entity.pdbx_description
1 polymer ?
#
loop_
_entity_poly.entity_id
_entity_poly.type
_entity_poly.pdbx_seq_one_letter_code
_entity_poly.pdbx_strand_id
1 'polypeptide(L)'
;MRYYFDGKMEETDDGYFIPIPFNVWEVCKKRDVIQGEILMDNDIIYCDLIPKGKGNYWIHLTEEAAEKFDMNQTHKILLRIGESLIKMDQNSPYSVENPIRKIDNVEVIIQPEDGLCGQSCVAMLAGVTIAEVSMVMDCREWQATMGMVISALNYYGIDHHNVIIYTEGKPAVLPKCCIMMEKMGRFCHYLVHFDGKFYDSNLGVIEEYDMSKLLGYLEVYV
;
A
#
# COMPACT_ATOMS: atom_id res chain seq x y z
N MET A 1 -0.11 8.10 -7.00
CA MET A 1 -0.11 9.27 -7.92
C MET A 1 -1.06 10.33 -7.38
N ARG A 2 -0.79 11.63 -7.65
CA ARG A 2 -1.56 12.77 -7.11
C ARG A 2 -2.08 13.63 -8.26
N TYR A 3 -3.37 13.94 -8.25
CA TYR A 3 -4.04 14.72 -9.29
C TYR A 3 -4.83 15.86 -8.65
N TYR A 4 -4.61 17.10 -9.13
CA TYR A 4 -5.32 18.29 -8.66
C TYR A 4 -6.34 18.70 -9.72
N PHE A 5 -7.57 18.92 -9.31
CA PHE A 5 -8.62 19.45 -10.18
C PHE A 5 -9.72 20.15 -9.38
N ASP A 6 -10.50 20.94 -10.07
CA ASP A 6 -11.71 21.54 -9.51
C ASP A 6 -12.89 20.63 -9.84
N GLY A 7 -13.64 20.21 -8.82
CA GLY A 7 -14.78 19.30 -8.95
C GLY A 7 -16.02 19.83 -8.26
N LYS A 8 -17.17 19.48 -8.81
CA LYS A 8 -18.47 19.76 -8.21
C LYS A 8 -19.15 18.45 -7.86
N MET A 9 -19.78 18.43 -6.70
CA MET A 9 -20.55 17.27 -6.25
C MET A 9 -21.89 17.22 -6.97
N GLU A 10 -22.33 16.04 -7.38
CA GLU A 10 -23.59 15.77 -8.03
C GLU A 10 -24.34 14.70 -7.23
N GLU A 11 -25.64 14.91 -7.01
CA GLU A 11 -26.53 13.92 -6.41
C GLU A 11 -27.24 13.15 -7.55
N THR A 12 -27.29 11.84 -7.41
CA THR A 12 -27.99 10.94 -8.34
C THR A 12 -28.84 9.95 -7.54
N ASP A 13 -29.64 9.16 -8.21
CA ASP A 13 -30.43 8.09 -7.56
C ASP A 13 -29.55 7.06 -6.84
N ASP A 14 -28.26 6.97 -7.21
CA ASP A 14 -27.27 6.02 -6.67
C ASP A 14 -26.39 6.64 -5.57
N GLY A 15 -26.60 7.91 -5.21
CA GLY A 15 -25.82 8.61 -4.17
C GLY A 15 -25.08 9.86 -4.66
N TYR A 16 -24.03 10.23 -3.96
CA TYR A 16 -23.25 11.46 -4.19
C TYR A 16 -21.95 11.16 -4.93
N PHE A 17 -21.69 11.93 -5.98
CA PHE A 17 -20.54 11.69 -6.85
C PHE A 17 -19.83 12.97 -7.26
N ILE A 18 -18.54 12.85 -7.55
CA ILE A 18 -17.75 13.91 -8.19
C ILE A 18 -17.12 13.34 -9.46
N PRO A 19 -17.47 13.86 -10.65
CA PRO A 19 -16.85 13.44 -11.91
C PRO A 19 -15.34 13.76 -11.93
N ILE A 20 -14.52 12.80 -12.36
CA ILE A 20 -13.09 13.00 -12.57
C ILE A 20 -12.88 13.58 -13.98
N PRO A 21 -12.23 14.75 -14.14
CA PRO A 21 -12.18 15.47 -15.42
C PRO A 21 -11.14 14.91 -16.41
N PHE A 22 -10.51 13.79 -16.13
CA PHE A 22 -9.50 13.16 -17.00
C PHE A 22 -9.76 11.66 -17.17
N ASN A 23 -9.13 11.08 -18.20
CA ASN A 23 -9.21 9.64 -18.44
C ASN A 23 -8.35 8.86 -17.44
N VAL A 24 -9.01 8.16 -16.52
CA VAL A 24 -8.31 7.40 -15.47
C VAL A 24 -7.51 6.23 -16.05
N TRP A 25 -7.89 5.68 -17.20
CA TRP A 25 -7.15 4.59 -17.84
C TRP A 25 -5.79 5.02 -18.40
N GLU A 26 -5.61 6.30 -18.70
CA GLU A 26 -4.32 6.84 -19.16
C GLU A 26 -3.31 6.96 -18.02
N VAL A 27 -3.81 7.12 -16.79
CA VAL A 27 -3.01 7.38 -15.60
C VAL A 27 -2.97 6.20 -14.62
N CYS A 28 -3.92 5.26 -14.73
CA CYS A 28 -4.02 4.08 -13.87
C CYS A 28 -4.37 2.85 -14.72
N LYS A 29 -3.64 1.75 -14.52
CA LYS A 29 -3.87 0.50 -15.28
C LYS A 29 -5.08 -0.30 -14.81
N LYS A 30 -5.66 0.05 -13.66
CA LYS A 30 -6.86 -0.62 -13.12
C LYS A 30 -8.10 -0.26 -13.94
N ARG A 31 -9.01 -1.23 -14.09
CA ARG A 31 -10.22 -1.12 -14.94
C ARG A 31 -11.52 -1.23 -14.17
N ASP A 32 -11.46 -1.78 -12.96
CA ASP A 32 -12.62 -1.97 -12.08
C ASP A 32 -12.77 -0.78 -11.13
N VAL A 33 -13.55 -0.94 -10.07
CA VAL A 33 -13.63 0.03 -8.98
C VAL A 33 -12.24 0.23 -8.38
N ILE A 34 -11.82 1.48 -8.28
CA ILE A 34 -10.50 1.85 -7.78
C ILE A 34 -10.69 2.58 -6.46
N GLN A 35 -10.06 2.11 -5.42
CA GLN A 35 -10.05 2.84 -4.16
C GLN A 35 -9.13 4.06 -4.26
N GLY A 36 -9.62 5.20 -3.78
CA GLY A 36 -8.96 6.48 -3.80
C GLY A 36 -9.07 7.20 -2.47
N GLU A 37 -8.23 8.20 -2.31
CA GLU A 37 -8.28 9.17 -1.22
C GLU A 37 -8.37 10.53 -1.84
N ILE A 38 -9.29 11.37 -1.39
CA ILE A 38 -9.34 12.77 -1.76
C ILE A 38 -9.07 13.65 -0.55
N LEU A 39 -8.33 14.74 -0.77
CA LEU A 39 -8.29 15.87 0.12
C LEU A 39 -9.18 16.96 -0.52
N MET A 40 -10.24 17.33 0.17
CA MET A 40 -11.20 18.36 -0.22
C MET A 40 -11.46 19.29 0.98
N ASP A 41 -11.22 20.59 0.81
CA ASP A 41 -11.40 21.63 1.85
C ASP A 41 -10.73 21.30 3.21
N ASN A 42 -9.56 20.65 3.20
CA ASN A 42 -8.76 20.15 4.32
C ASN A 42 -9.26 18.84 4.97
N ASP A 43 -10.33 18.24 4.48
CA ASP A 43 -10.78 16.93 4.92
C ASP A 43 -10.23 15.82 4.02
N ILE A 44 -9.71 14.76 4.64
CA ILE A 44 -9.28 13.55 3.95
C ILE A 44 -10.45 12.57 3.94
N ILE A 45 -10.85 12.16 2.73
CA ILE A 45 -11.97 11.25 2.51
C ILE A 45 -11.49 10.05 1.71
N TYR A 46 -11.70 8.86 2.25
CA TYR A 46 -11.52 7.62 1.51
C TYR A 46 -12.75 7.34 0.66
N CYS A 47 -12.55 7.02 -0.60
CA CYS A 47 -13.63 6.92 -1.57
C CYS A 47 -13.38 5.83 -2.61
N ASP A 48 -14.44 5.35 -3.22
CA ASP A 48 -14.38 4.49 -4.39
C ASP A 48 -14.51 5.31 -5.67
N LEU A 49 -13.63 5.05 -6.61
CA LEU A 49 -13.74 5.57 -7.98
C LEU A 49 -14.52 4.56 -8.81
N ILE A 50 -15.73 4.93 -9.21
CA ILE A 50 -16.67 4.08 -9.92
C ILE A 50 -16.50 4.26 -11.42
N PRO A 51 -16.24 3.19 -12.21
CA PRO A 51 -16.12 3.30 -13.66
C PRO A 51 -17.46 3.64 -14.31
N LYS A 52 -17.45 4.64 -15.18
CA LYS A 52 -18.59 5.07 -16.01
C LYS A 52 -18.36 4.77 -17.51
N GLY A 53 -17.34 3.97 -17.82
CA GLY A 53 -16.98 3.53 -19.17
C GLY A 53 -15.95 4.41 -19.87
N LYS A 54 -15.19 3.80 -20.80
CA LYS A 54 -14.15 4.45 -21.62
C LYS A 54 -13.11 5.26 -20.84
N GLY A 55 -12.78 4.83 -19.59
CA GLY A 55 -11.82 5.51 -18.74
C GLY A 55 -12.37 6.69 -17.95
N ASN A 56 -13.66 7.00 -18.07
CA ASN A 56 -14.32 7.97 -17.20
C ASN A 56 -14.65 7.32 -15.86
N TYR A 57 -14.39 8.04 -14.79
CA TYR A 57 -14.64 7.61 -13.42
C TYR A 57 -15.30 8.73 -12.63
N TRP A 58 -16.09 8.33 -11.65
CA TRP A 58 -16.70 9.21 -10.69
C TRP A 58 -16.25 8.82 -9.28
N ILE A 59 -15.93 9.80 -8.46
CA ILE A 59 -15.64 9.60 -7.04
C ILE A 59 -16.98 9.42 -6.33
N HIS A 60 -17.19 8.30 -5.68
CA HIS A 60 -18.35 8.03 -4.85
C HIS A 60 -18.10 8.50 -3.43
N LEU A 61 -18.97 9.33 -2.90
CA LEU A 61 -18.94 9.80 -1.52
C LEU A 61 -20.05 9.13 -0.71
N THR A 62 -19.74 8.77 0.53
CA THR A 62 -20.79 8.37 1.48
C THR A 62 -21.67 9.58 1.82
N GLU A 63 -22.91 9.33 2.24
CA GLU A 63 -23.85 10.38 2.67
C GLU A 63 -23.24 11.27 3.77
N GLU A 64 -22.60 10.66 4.79
CA GLU A 64 -21.90 11.37 5.86
C GLU A 64 -20.77 12.28 5.34
N ALA A 65 -20.05 11.86 4.32
CA ALA A 65 -19.00 12.66 3.71
C ALA A 65 -19.59 13.80 2.87
N ALA A 66 -20.67 13.54 2.13
CA ALA A 66 -21.31 14.53 1.27
C ALA A 66 -21.95 15.68 2.07
N GLU A 67 -22.56 15.38 3.24
CA GLU A 67 -23.17 16.39 4.12
C GLU A 67 -22.20 17.46 4.64
N LYS A 68 -20.89 17.20 4.60
CA LYS A 68 -19.86 18.15 5.05
C LYS A 68 -19.59 19.27 4.04
N PHE A 69 -20.05 19.13 2.80
CA PHE A 69 -19.67 20.02 1.70
C PHE A 69 -20.90 20.64 1.01
N ASP A 70 -20.73 21.88 0.53
CA ASP A 70 -21.78 22.56 -0.21
C ASP A 70 -21.82 22.05 -1.65
N MET A 71 -22.91 21.37 -2.02
CA MET A 71 -23.16 20.85 -3.38
C MET A 71 -23.17 21.95 -4.46
N ASN A 72 -23.43 23.20 -4.11
CA ASN A 72 -23.49 24.30 -5.07
C ASN A 72 -22.11 24.91 -5.36
N GLN A 73 -21.11 24.58 -4.57
CA GLN A 73 -19.75 25.09 -4.72
C GLN A 73 -18.89 24.16 -5.57
N THR A 74 -17.85 24.72 -6.14
CA THR A 74 -16.76 23.99 -6.77
C THR A 74 -15.64 23.87 -5.76
N HIS A 75 -15.21 22.64 -5.49
CA HIS A 75 -14.19 22.30 -4.52
C HIS A 75 -12.85 22.01 -5.18
N LYS A 76 -11.77 22.41 -4.54
CA LYS A 76 -10.42 22.00 -4.95
C LYS A 76 -10.14 20.61 -4.41
N ILE A 77 -9.87 19.69 -5.31
CA ILE A 77 -9.70 18.28 -4.99
C ILE A 77 -8.27 17.88 -5.30
N LEU A 78 -7.60 17.30 -4.31
CA LEU A 78 -6.40 16.51 -4.52
C LEU A 78 -6.80 15.03 -4.45
N LEU A 79 -6.88 14.38 -5.61
CA LEU A 79 -7.13 12.94 -5.70
C LEU A 79 -5.80 12.19 -5.62
N ARG A 80 -5.74 11.23 -4.72
CA ARG A 80 -4.66 10.25 -4.63
C ARG A 80 -5.19 8.90 -5.09
N ILE A 81 -4.64 8.41 -6.20
CA ILE A 81 -4.85 7.04 -6.66
C ILE A 81 -3.58 6.28 -6.29
N GLY A 82 -3.67 5.41 -5.30
CA GLY A 82 -2.57 4.55 -4.87
C GLY A 82 -2.61 3.20 -5.60
N GLU A 83 -1.46 2.53 -5.69
CA GLU A 83 -1.44 1.11 -6.06
C GLU A 83 -2.00 0.23 -4.95
N SER A 84 -2.07 0.76 -3.74
CA SER A 84 -2.69 0.10 -2.60
C SER A 84 -3.28 1.12 -1.66
N LEU A 85 -4.56 1.34 -1.77
CA LEU A 85 -5.31 1.73 -0.60
C LEU A 85 -5.63 0.44 0.14
N ILE A 86 -5.15 0.41 1.33
CA ILE A 86 -5.22 -0.67 2.26
C ILE A 86 -6.70 -0.99 2.46
N LYS A 87 -7.17 -2.10 1.88
CA LYS A 87 -8.32 -2.77 2.45
C LYS A 87 -7.84 -3.35 3.77
N MET A 88 -8.13 -2.67 4.86
CA MET A 88 -8.12 -3.35 6.15
C MET A 88 -9.09 -4.53 6.00
N ASP A 89 -8.57 -5.74 6.14
CA ASP A 89 -9.44 -6.90 6.18
C ASP A 89 -10.30 -6.75 7.42
N GLN A 90 -11.59 -6.41 7.23
CA GLN A 90 -12.54 -6.22 8.32
C GLN A 90 -12.73 -7.49 9.17
N ASN A 91 -12.21 -8.63 8.69
CA ASN A 91 -12.23 -9.91 9.38
C ASN A 91 -10.91 -10.23 10.09
N SER A 92 -9.93 -9.34 10.09
CA SER A 92 -8.69 -9.59 10.82
C SER A 92 -8.94 -9.66 12.34
N PRO A 93 -8.39 -10.66 13.04
CA PRO A 93 -8.41 -10.71 14.51
C PRO A 93 -7.37 -9.74 15.14
N TYR A 94 -6.57 -9.06 14.35
CA TYR A 94 -5.47 -8.19 14.78
C TYR A 94 -5.76 -6.72 14.48
N SER A 95 -5.12 -5.83 15.22
CA SER A 95 -5.12 -4.38 14.99
C SER A 95 -3.78 -3.80 15.40
N VAL A 96 -3.53 -2.52 15.11
CA VAL A 96 -2.29 -1.82 15.54
C VAL A 96 -2.16 -1.84 17.07
N GLU A 97 -3.28 -1.75 17.80
CA GLU A 97 -3.30 -1.82 19.28
C GLU A 97 -3.15 -3.25 19.80
N ASN A 98 -3.47 -4.25 18.97
CA ASN A 98 -3.35 -5.66 19.31
C ASN A 98 -2.76 -6.45 18.13
N PRO A 99 -1.49 -6.22 17.79
CA PRO A 99 -0.83 -6.89 16.68
C PRO A 99 -0.62 -8.39 16.97
N ILE A 100 -0.38 -9.18 15.91
CA ILE A 100 -0.07 -10.60 16.05
C ILE A 100 1.13 -10.84 16.97
N ARG A 101 2.11 -9.93 16.93
CA ARG A 101 3.25 -9.93 17.85
C ARG A 101 3.86 -8.53 17.96
N LYS A 102 4.61 -8.30 19.03
CA LYS A 102 5.55 -7.20 19.09
C LYS A 102 6.83 -7.61 18.35
N ILE A 103 7.32 -6.73 17.47
CA ILE A 103 8.54 -6.98 16.70
C ILE A 103 9.74 -6.47 17.51
N ASP A 104 10.35 -7.33 18.28
CA ASP A 104 11.57 -7.09 19.03
C ASP A 104 12.79 -7.86 18.49
N ASN A 105 12.54 -8.82 17.61
CA ASN A 105 13.52 -9.58 16.84
C ASN A 105 12.97 -9.99 15.50
N VAL A 106 13.86 -10.32 14.55
CA VAL A 106 13.52 -10.90 13.24
C VAL A 106 14.32 -12.18 13.05
N GLU A 107 13.65 -13.25 12.65
CA GLU A 107 14.27 -14.50 12.24
C GLU A 107 14.16 -14.63 10.72
N VAL A 108 15.27 -15.00 10.08
CA VAL A 108 15.29 -15.16 8.62
C VAL A 108 14.46 -16.36 8.20
N ILE A 109 13.61 -16.14 7.19
CA ILE A 109 12.81 -17.19 6.55
C ILE A 109 13.26 -17.28 5.09
N ILE A 110 13.88 -18.40 4.73
CA ILE A 110 14.30 -18.68 3.36
C ILE A 110 13.07 -19.06 2.55
N GLN A 111 12.89 -18.43 1.39
CA GLN A 111 11.80 -18.80 0.48
C GLN A 111 12.10 -20.17 -0.16
N PRO A 112 11.08 -21.05 -0.26
CA PRO A 112 11.26 -22.37 -0.84
C PRO A 112 11.45 -22.35 -2.36
N GLU A 113 11.01 -21.27 -3.01
CA GLU A 113 11.10 -21.05 -4.46
C GLU A 113 11.15 -19.54 -4.76
N ASP A 114 11.62 -19.16 -5.94
CA ASP A 114 11.71 -17.77 -6.38
C ASP A 114 10.33 -17.10 -6.45
N GLY A 115 10.29 -15.81 -6.12
CA GLY A 115 9.09 -14.98 -6.24
C GLY A 115 8.27 -14.83 -4.96
N LEU A 116 8.68 -15.44 -3.85
CA LEU A 116 8.00 -15.35 -2.56
C LEU A 116 8.66 -14.35 -1.58
N CYS A 117 9.56 -13.48 -2.07
CA CYS A 117 10.29 -12.54 -1.21
C CYS A 117 9.37 -11.60 -0.42
N GLY A 118 8.27 -11.12 -0.99
CA GLY A 118 7.30 -10.29 -0.30
C GLY A 118 6.56 -11.03 0.82
N GLN A 119 6.13 -12.25 0.55
CA GLN A 119 5.51 -13.14 1.54
C GLN A 119 6.50 -13.47 2.67
N SER A 120 7.77 -13.74 2.32
CA SER A 120 8.82 -14.02 3.31
C SER A 120 9.08 -12.82 4.22
N CYS A 121 9.12 -11.59 3.67
CA CYS A 121 9.27 -10.38 4.49
C CYS A 121 8.15 -10.23 5.52
N VAL A 122 6.90 -10.42 5.11
CA VAL A 122 5.77 -10.36 6.05
C VAL A 122 5.83 -11.49 7.05
N ALA A 123 6.17 -12.71 6.62
CA ALA A 123 6.32 -13.87 7.50
C ALA A 123 7.38 -13.64 8.58
N MET A 124 8.55 -13.07 8.22
CA MET A 124 9.61 -12.68 9.16
C MET A 124 9.13 -11.67 10.20
N LEU A 125 8.35 -10.66 9.78
CA LEU A 125 7.83 -9.61 10.67
C LEU A 125 6.69 -10.11 11.55
N ALA A 126 5.76 -10.90 10.99
CA ALA A 126 4.60 -11.42 11.69
C ALA A 126 4.92 -12.65 12.57
N GLY A 127 6.05 -13.33 12.34
CA GLY A 127 6.39 -14.57 13.03
C GLY A 127 5.51 -15.75 12.64
N VAL A 128 5.06 -15.80 11.38
CA VAL A 128 4.19 -16.84 10.80
C VAL A 128 4.86 -17.52 9.62
N THR A 129 4.23 -18.53 9.04
CA THR A 129 4.77 -19.20 7.85
C THR A 129 4.48 -18.43 6.56
N ILE A 130 5.29 -18.66 5.52
CA ILE A 130 5.03 -18.11 4.18
C ILE A 130 3.66 -18.58 3.65
N ALA A 131 3.25 -19.80 3.97
CA ALA A 131 1.96 -20.34 3.55
C ALA A 131 0.78 -19.57 4.15
N GLU A 132 0.85 -19.19 5.43
CA GLU A 132 -0.17 -18.37 6.10
C GLU A 132 -0.24 -16.96 5.47
N VAL A 133 0.91 -16.34 5.22
CA VAL A 133 0.96 -15.04 4.54
C VAL A 133 0.38 -15.13 3.12
N SER A 134 0.71 -16.18 2.38
CA SER A 134 0.18 -16.40 1.03
C SER A 134 -1.35 -16.55 1.01
N MET A 135 -1.94 -17.17 2.04
CA MET A 135 -3.40 -17.23 2.19
C MET A 135 -4.00 -15.84 2.48
N VAL A 136 -3.39 -15.06 3.36
CA VAL A 136 -3.84 -13.69 3.67
C VAL A 136 -3.74 -12.78 2.45
N MET A 137 -2.66 -12.90 1.67
CA MET A 137 -2.47 -12.11 0.45
C MET A 137 -3.33 -12.59 -0.72
N ASP A 138 -4.01 -13.74 -0.63
CA ASP A 138 -4.63 -14.45 -1.76
C ASP A 138 -3.68 -14.61 -2.97
N CYS A 139 -2.41 -14.84 -2.68
CA CYS A 139 -1.32 -14.90 -3.65
C CYS A 139 -0.49 -16.16 -3.40
N ARG A 140 -0.88 -17.25 -4.05
CA ARG A 140 -0.28 -18.57 -3.83
C ARG A 140 0.97 -18.85 -4.68
N GLU A 141 1.14 -18.12 -5.78
CA GLU A 141 2.06 -18.59 -6.81
C GLU A 141 3.20 -17.61 -7.15
N TRP A 142 3.09 -16.31 -6.97
CA TRP A 142 4.09 -15.37 -7.50
C TRP A 142 4.01 -13.97 -6.92
N GLN A 143 5.19 -13.33 -6.79
CA GLN A 143 5.43 -11.88 -6.72
C GLN A 143 4.33 -11.06 -6.05
N ALA A 144 4.34 -11.03 -4.73
CA ALA A 144 3.56 -10.07 -4.01
C ALA A 144 3.92 -8.65 -4.46
N THR A 145 2.93 -7.85 -4.83
CA THR A 145 3.13 -6.41 -4.99
C THR A 145 3.31 -5.77 -3.61
N MET A 146 3.93 -4.59 -3.54
CA MET A 146 4.02 -3.86 -2.27
C MET A 146 2.63 -3.61 -1.65
N GLY A 147 1.59 -3.44 -2.48
CA GLY A 147 0.22 -3.34 -2.02
C GLY A 147 -0.27 -4.57 -1.27
N MET A 148 0.05 -5.77 -1.76
CA MET A 148 -0.28 -7.02 -1.07
C MET A 148 0.51 -7.16 0.23
N VAL A 149 1.79 -6.76 0.23
CA VAL A 149 2.63 -6.70 1.43
C VAL A 149 1.98 -5.80 2.49
N ILE A 150 1.61 -4.57 2.12
CA ILE A 150 0.95 -3.61 3.00
C ILE A 150 -0.38 -4.18 3.53
N SER A 151 -1.20 -4.78 2.66
CA SER A 151 -2.47 -5.40 3.07
C SER A 151 -2.26 -6.51 4.10
N ALA A 152 -1.22 -7.32 3.94
CA ALA A 152 -0.90 -8.37 4.90
C ALA A 152 -0.34 -7.81 6.22
N LEU A 153 0.51 -6.76 6.19
CA LEU A 153 0.95 -6.07 7.40
C LEU A 153 -0.26 -5.55 8.21
N ASN A 154 -1.22 -4.92 7.53
CA ASN A 154 -2.45 -4.46 8.17
C ASN A 154 -3.29 -5.60 8.74
N TYR A 155 -3.43 -6.71 8.00
CA TYR A 155 -4.13 -7.89 8.50
C TYR A 155 -3.51 -8.37 9.81
N TYR A 156 -2.18 -8.38 9.93
CA TYR A 156 -1.47 -8.78 11.13
C TYR A 156 -1.35 -7.68 12.20
N GLY A 157 -1.92 -6.50 11.98
CA GLY A 157 -1.87 -5.36 12.90
C GLY A 157 -0.46 -4.76 13.04
N ILE A 158 0.41 -4.98 12.06
CA ILE A 158 1.76 -4.44 12.04
C ILE A 158 1.72 -3.01 11.52
N ASP A 159 2.02 -2.07 12.41
CA ASP A 159 2.02 -0.64 12.08
C ASP A 159 3.18 -0.27 11.16
N HIS A 160 2.91 0.61 10.20
CA HIS A 160 3.88 1.00 9.18
C HIS A 160 3.59 2.39 8.62
N HIS A 161 4.58 2.98 7.97
CA HIS A 161 4.40 4.26 7.28
C HIS A 161 3.45 4.14 6.08
N ASN A 162 2.64 5.17 5.83
CA ASN A 162 1.60 5.14 4.78
C ASN A 162 2.11 5.24 3.35
N VAL A 163 3.40 5.55 3.16
CA VAL A 163 4.01 5.71 1.82
C VAL A 163 5.37 5.07 1.77
N ILE A 164 5.75 4.61 0.59
CA ILE A 164 7.10 4.14 0.30
C ILE A 164 8.02 5.36 0.16
N ILE A 165 9.16 5.32 0.83
CA ILE A 165 10.21 6.32 0.70
C ILE A 165 11.16 5.85 -0.41
N TYR A 166 11.12 6.53 -1.56
CA TYR A 166 11.98 6.21 -2.70
C TYR A 166 13.35 6.88 -2.54
N THR A 167 14.41 6.12 -2.69
CA THR A 167 15.81 6.57 -2.61
C THR A 167 16.47 6.71 -3.97
N GLU A 168 15.97 5.97 -4.96
CA GLU A 168 16.53 5.92 -6.33
C GLU A 168 18.03 5.60 -6.35
N GLY A 169 18.51 4.75 -5.43
CA GLY A 169 19.93 4.41 -5.30
C GLY A 169 20.79 5.48 -4.61
N LYS A 170 20.18 6.53 -4.07
CA LYS A 170 20.91 7.53 -3.27
C LYS A 170 21.12 7.01 -1.83
N PRO A 171 22.22 7.42 -1.17
CA PRO A 171 22.44 7.08 0.23
C PRO A 171 21.24 7.51 1.09
N ALA A 172 20.76 6.60 1.92
CA ALA A 172 19.67 6.86 2.86
C ALA A 172 20.03 6.25 4.22
N VAL A 173 19.56 6.89 5.29
CA VAL A 173 19.59 6.31 6.62
C VAL A 173 18.32 5.51 6.79
N LEU A 174 18.46 4.20 6.97
CA LEU A 174 17.32 3.31 7.18
C LEU A 174 16.77 3.46 8.59
N PRO A 175 15.44 3.36 8.78
CA PRO A 175 14.83 3.28 10.10
C PRO A 175 15.19 1.96 10.79
N LYS A 176 14.87 1.82 12.08
CA LYS A 176 15.16 0.60 12.85
C LYS A 176 14.58 -0.66 12.17
N CYS A 177 13.38 -0.56 11.61
CA CYS A 177 12.75 -1.64 10.86
C CYS A 177 12.14 -1.12 9.57
N CYS A 178 12.36 -1.80 8.45
CA CYS A 178 11.68 -1.52 7.19
C CYS A 178 11.70 -2.72 6.24
N ILE A 179 10.76 -2.71 5.29
CA ILE A 179 10.80 -3.58 4.11
C ILE A 179 11.45 -2.79 2.98
N MET A 180 12.57 -3.27 2.50
CA MET A 180 13.35 -2.69 1.42
C MET A 180 12.92 -3.23 0.07
N MET A 181 13.01 -2.40 -0.98
CA MET A 181 12.82 -2.79 -2.37
C MET A 181 14.15 -2.64 -3.09
N GLU A 182 14.68 -3.73 -3.61
CA GLU A 182 15.87 -3.76 -4.46
C GLU A 182 15.49 -3.89 -5.93
N LYS A 183 16.21 -3.20 -6.80
CA LYS A 183 16.04 -3.32 -8.25
C LYS A 183 16.66 -4.64 -8.76
N MET A 184 15.83 -5.45 -9.40
CA MET A 184 16.23 -6.73 -9.96
C MET A 184 15.76 -6.85 -11.42
N GLY A 185 16.51 -6.21 -12.33
CA GLY A 185 16.10 -6.10 -13.73
C GLY A 185 14.78 -5.35 -13.90
N ARG A 186 13.75 -6.05 -14.40
CA ARG A 186 12.38 -5.53 -14.54
C ARG A 186 11.49 -5.81 -13.32
N PHE A 187 12.00 -6.52 -12.33
CA PHE A 187 11.31 -6.90 -11.11
C PHE A 187 11.93 -6.18 -9.90
N CYS A 188 11.25 -6.24 -8.77
CA CYS A 188 11.78 -5.84 -7.48
C CYS A 188 11.94 -7.09 -6.61
N HIS A 189 13.01 -7.10 -5.82
CA HIS A 189 13.22 -8.04 -4.74
C HIS A 189 12.94 -7.32 -3.41
N TYR A 190 12.36 -8.03 -2.45
CA TYR A 190 12.08 -7.50 -1.12
C TYR A 190 12.96 -8.19 -0.09
N LEU A 191 13.44 -7.41 0.86
CA LEU A 191 14.17 -7.88 2.03
C LEU A 191 13.82 -7.02 3.25
N VAL A 192 14.06 -7.53 4.45
CA VAL A 192 13.81 -6.81 5.70
C VAL A 192 15.11 -6.23 6.21
N HIS A 193 15.10 -4.96 6.62
CA HIS A 193 16.12 -4.39 7.50
C HIS A 193 15.57 -4.31 8.91
N PHE A 194 16.35 -4.78 9.88
CA PHE A 194 16.02 -4.66 11.29
C PHE A 194 17.29 -4.50 12.10
N ASP A 195 17.36 -3.41 12.87
CA ASP A 195 18.42 -3.10 13.84
C ASP A 195 19.83 -3.27 13.26
N GLY A 196 20.07 -2.71 12.06
CA GLY A 196 21.36 -2.70 11.37
C GLY A 196 21.70 -3.98 10.59
N LYS A 197 20.82 -4.99 10.56
CA LYS A 197 20.99 -6.23 9.80
C LYS A 197 19.97 -6.32 8.67
N PHE A 198 20.33 -7.05 7.63
CA PHE A 198 19.48 -7.27 6.46
C PHE A 198 19.10 -8.75 6.39
N TYR A 199 17.82 -9.03 6.24
CA TYR A 199 17.25 -10.37 6.21
C TYR A 199 16.70 -10.61 4.81
N ASP A 200 17.42 -11.39 4.03
CA ASP A 200 17.10 -11.73 2.65
C ASP A 200 16.59 -13.16 2.57
N SER A 201 15.45 -13.35 1.93
CA SER A 201 14.83 -14.67 1.79
C SER A 201 15.57 -15.65 0.88
N ASN A 202 16.57 -15.17 0.11
CA ASN A 202 17.45 -16.00 -0.73
C ASN A 202 18.81 -16.24 -0.08
N LEU A 203 19.38 -15.18 0.51
CA LEU A 203 20.78 -15.17 0.95
C LEU A 203 20.94 -15.37 2.47
N GLY A 204 19.86 -15.27 3.23
CA GLY A 204 19.92 -15.32 4.68
C GLY A 204 20.13 -13.95 5.31
N VAL A 205 20.87 -13.93 6.44
CA VAL A 205 21.21 -12.68 7.12
C VAL A 205 22.49 -12.09 6.49
N ILE A 206 22.41 -10.82 6.09
CA ILE A 206 23.49 -10.07 5.47
C ILE A 206 23.86 -8.91 6.39
N GLU A 207 25.14 -8.69 6.64
CA GLU A 207 25.60 -7.60 7.50
C GLU A 207 25.90 -6.32 6.73
N GLU A 208 26.22 -6.42 5.44
CA GLU A 208 26.49 -5.29 4.55
C GLU A 208 25.58 -5.31 3.35
N TYR A 209 25.01 -4.18 2.99
CA TYR A 209 24.09 -4.04 1.85
C TYR A 209 24.54 -2.91 0.92
N ASP A 210 24.54 -3.16 -0.37
CA ASP A 210 24.85 -2.16 -1.40
C ASP A 210 23.66 -1.22 -1.59
N MET A 211 23.70 -0.08 -0.93
CA MET A 211 22.65 0.94 -0.98
C MET A 211 22.36 1.49 -2.38
N SER A 212 23.28 1.32 -3.35
CA SER A 212 23.03 1.72 -4.74
C SER A 212 21.93 0.91 -5.43
N LYS A 213 21.61 -0.27 -4.93
CA LYS A 213 20.53 -1.13 -5.41
C LYS A 213 19.17 -0.78 -4.82
N LEU A 214 19.13 -0.02 -3.74
CA LEU A 214 17.92 0.34 -3.03
C LEU A 214 17.07 1.29 -3.87
N LEU A 215 15.89 0.86 -4.26
CA LEU A 215 14.89 1.73 -4.91
C LEU A 215 14.12 2.56 -3.89
N GLY A 216 13.81 1.95 -2.75
CA GLY A 216 13.03 2.57 -1.69
C GLY A 216 12.71 1.57 -0.59
N TYR A 217 12.04 2.04 0.45
CA TYR A 217 11.64 1.21 1.57
C TYR A 217 10.30 1.65 2.17
N LEU A 218 9.63 0.70 2.81
CA LEU A 218 8.47 0.93 3.66
C LEU A 218 8.92 0.81 5.11
N GLU A 219 8.85 1.90 5.87
CA GLU A 219 9.15 1.88 7.30
C GLU A 219 8.08 1.09 8.06
N VAL A 220 8.51 0.25 9.01
CA VAL A 220 7.68 -0.51 9.94
C VAL A 220 7.97 -0.01 11.35
N TYR A 221 6.93 0.34 12.09
CA TYR A 221 7.05 0.86 13.45
C TYR A 221 7.17 -0.29 14.46
N VAL A 222 8.22 -0.25 15.33
CA VAL A 222 8.59 -1.33 16.25
C VAL A 222 9.05 -0.80 17.62
#